data_95e52c5db33bc4fe33b338a91fc6d48a
#
_entry.id   95e52c5db33bc4fe33b338a91fc6d48a
#
_cell.length_a   1.000
_cell.length_b   1.000
_cell.length_c   1.000
_cell.angle_alpha   90.00
_cell.angle_beta   90.00
_cell.angle_gamma   90.00
#
_symmetry.space_group_name_H-M   'P 1'
#
loop_
_entity.id
_entity.type
_entity.pdbx_description
1 polymer ?
#
loop_
_entity_poly.entity_id
_entity_poly.type
_entity_poly.pdbx_seq_one_letter_code
_entity_poly.pdbx_strand_id
1 'polypeptide(L)'
;MTVTRRNVLKGGTALVGGMAGILATGRAPAFAQGTTVHWLRWNDFVPASDQLLRKELLPAAEKELGIKINLETVNGNDLQPRVTASVQSGSGPDLIMVFNNQSALYAESVVDLSDIAEEVSSREGGLYKYSRAVTSDGKKFNSMPWTIVGAMNSYRKSWFEEVGFTKFPETWDAYYDAGKKLKAKGRPLGQAVSHSFGDPPTFVYPLLWSYGGKEVEADGKTVAINSKSTIDSVKFMTSFYKDTCDEGGLAWDDTSNNRAFLSQTISSTLNGASIYIESMRNPDKYVTEKGAPLKTDILHAPLPKGPQGQFGLHTFFSHMLMNYSPNQKAAKDLLRWVHTPANYEKWFISQKGFATPPTAQWESHELWGADKVMDPFRVAGKLGQAPGFAGPAGKKAAEVLTKYVIVDMYAKAIQGTSAEDAVKWAEGELKKIYV
;
A
#
# COMPACT_ATOMS: atom_id res chain seq x y z
N MET A 1 -62.71 -5.39 32.09
CA MET A 1 -62.49 -3.93 32.09
C MET A 1 -62.76 -3.41 30.69
N THR A 2 -63.85 -2.69 30.53
CA THR A 2 -64.32 -2.15 29.26
C THR A 2 -63.55 -0.84 28.95
N VAL A 3 -62.79 -0.86 27.87
CA VAL A 3 -62.06 0.34 27.39
C VAL A 3 -63.08 1.29 26.77
N THR A 4 -63.33 2.42 27.38
CA THR A 4 -64.27 3.43 26.86
C THR A 4 -63.57 4.35 25.88
N ARG A 5 -64.30 4.85 24.83
CA ARG A 5 -63.82 5.79 23.81
C ARG A 5 -63.10 7.03 24.41
N ARG A 6 -63.43 7.41 25.62
CA ARG A 6 -62.79 8.55 26.33
C ARG A 6 -61.37 8.29 26.78
N ASN A 7 -60.96 7.02 27.01
CA ASN A 7 -59.63 6.65 27.38
C ASN A 7 -58.69 6.55 26.18
N VAL A 8 -59.26 6.26 24.97
CA VAL A 8 -58.48 6.24 23.71
C VAL A 8 -58.13 7.66 23.27
N LEU A 9 -59.05 8.63 23.46
CA LEU A 9 -58.78 10.05 23.11
C LEU A 9 -57.74 10.71 24.05
N LYS A 10 -57.67 10.31 25.31
CA LYS A 10 -56.62 10.83 26.21
C LYS A 10 -55.22 10.27 25.92
N GLY A 11 -55.10 9.05 25.39
CA GLY A 11 -53.85 8.47 24.91
C GLY A 11 -53.37 9.09 23.61
N GLY A 12 -54.29 9.47 22.68
CA GLY A 12 -53.97 10.09 21.41
C GLY A 12 -53.41 11.52 21.53
N THR A 13 -53.91 12.29 22.48
CA THR A 13 -53.44 13.67 22.73
C THR A 13 -52.02 13.72 23.30
N ALA A 14 -51.60 12.74 24.10
CA ALA A 14 -50.23 12.67 24.60
C ALA A 14 -49.19 12.33 23.52
N LEU A 15 -49.57 11.50 22.53
CA LEU A 15 -48.73 11.16 21.38
C LEU A 15 -48.56 12.34 20.39
N VAL A 16 -49.62 13.09 20.15
CA VAL A 16 -49.57 14.26 19.28
C VAL A 16 -48.79 15.42 19.92
N GLY A 17 -48.89 15.60 21.25
CA GLY A 17 -48.09 16.58 21.99
C GLY A 17 -46.60 16.26 21.98
N GLY A 18 -46.26 14.96 22.05
CA GLY A 18 -44.86 14.50 21.94
C GLY A 18 -44.23 14.76 20.57
N MET A 19 -44.95 14.51 19.48
CA MET A 19 -44.47 14.77 18.10
C MET A 19 -44.41 16.27 17.78
N ALA A 20 -45.36 17.07 18.25
CA ALA A 20 -45.34 18.53 18.06
C ALA A 20 -44.17 19.20 18.83
N GLY A 21 -43.80 18.69 20.01
CA GLY A 21 -42.64 19.14 20.77
C GLY A 21 -41.31 18.84 20.07
N ILE A 22 -41.19 17.70 19.39
CA ILE A 22 -40.00 17.32 18.60
C ILE A 22 -39.84 18.21 17.36
N LEU A 23 -40.93 18.55 16.67
CA LEU A 23 -40.91 19.43 15.51
C LEU A 23 -40.62 20.90 15.89
N ALA A 24 -41.04 21.34 17.08
CA ALA A 24 -40.83 22.72 17.54
C ALA A 24 -39.39 23.00 18.04
N THR A 25 -38.65 21.95 18.49
CA THR A 25 -37.29 22.13 19.03
C THR A 25 -36.19 21.89 18.00
N GLY A 26 -36.51 21.34 16.83
CA GLY A 26 -35.52 20.98 15.79
C GLY A 26 -34.44 19.98 16.29
N ARG A 27 -34.62 19.39 17.48
CA ARG A 27 -33.74 18.39 18.06
C ARG A 27 -34.35 17.02 17.89
N ALA A 28 -33.67 16.15 17.18
CA ALA A 28 -34.03 14.75 17.17
C ALA A 28 -34.05 14.18 18.61
N PRO A 29 -34.94 13.21 18.92
CA PRO A 29 -34.94 12.54 20.23
C PRO A 29 -33.54 12.02 20.57
N ALA A 30 -33.17 12.01 21.84
CA ALA A 30 -31.89 11.52 22.34
C ALA A 30 -31.60 10.03 22.03
N PHE A 31 -32.48 9.37 21.30
CA PHE A 31 -32.32 8.02 20.71
C PHE A 31 -32.06 8.07 19.19
N ALA A 32 -31.74 9.21 18.61
CA ALA A 32 -31.14 9.23 17.27
C ALA A 32 -29.84 8.42 17.37
N GLN A 33 -29.80 7.27 16.73
CA GLN A 33 -28.66 6.36 16.66
C GLN A 33 -27.40 7.20 16.37
N GLY A 34 -26.40 7.09 17.25
CA GLY A 34 -25.17 7.86 17.14
C GLY A 34 -24.56 7.65 15.74
N THR A 35 -24.00 8.68 15.17
CA THR A 35 -23.33 8.64 13.85
C THR A 35 -22.35 7.48 13.83
N THR A 36 -22.52 6.56 12.85
CA THR A 36 -21.61 5.42 12.65
C THR A 36 -20.77 5.68 11.42
N VAL A 37 -19.47 5.76 11.58
CA VAL A 37 -18.50 5.84 10.47
C VAL A 37 -18.09 4.44 10.07
N HIS A 38 -18.35 4.06 8.83
CA HIS A 38 -17.91 2.80 8.25
C HIS A 38 -16.54 3.00 7.59
N TRP A 39 -15.51 2.30 8.11
CA TRP A 39 -14.12 2.40 7.65
C TRP A 39 -13.66 1.06 7.08
N LEU A 40 -13.46 0.99 5.75
CA LEU A 40 -12.95 -0.17 5.04
C LEU A 40 -11.42 -0.05 4.86
N ARG A 41 -10.71 -1.09 5.29
CA ARG A 41 -9.24 -1.21 5.16
C ARG A 41 -8.84 -2.60 4.67
N TRP A 42 -7.56 -2.73 4.26
CA TRP A 42 -6.95 -4.04 4.14
C TRP A 42 -6.67 -4.64 5.53
N ASN A 43 -6.58 -5.97 5.61
CA ASN A 43 -6.07 -6.64 6.81
C ASN A 43 -4.53 -6.58 6.80
N ASP A 44 -3.97 -5.98 7.84
CA ASP A 44 -2.54 -5.68 7.95
C ASP A 44 -1.68 -6.96 8.06
N PHE A 45 -0.50 -6.96 7.45
CA PHE A 45 0.49 -8.03 7.59
C PHE A 45 1.19 -8.02 8.95
N VAL A 46 1.01 -6.95 9.74
CA VAL A 46 1.40 -6.87 11.14
C VAL A 46 0.13 -6.91 12.02
N PRO A 47 -0.37 -8.08 12.41
CA PRO A 47 -1.66 -8.21 13.11
C PRO A 47 -1.76 -7.40 14.41
N ALA A 48 -0.61 -7.06 15.04
CA ALA A 48 -0.58 -6.23 16.24
C ALA A 48 -1.16 -4.84 16.00
N SER A 49 -1.02 -4.26 14.80
CA SER A 49 -1.56 -2.95 14.47
C SER A 49 -3.09 -2.95 14.35
N ASP A 50 -3.67 -3.98 13.72
CA ASP A 50 -5.12 -4.15 13.66
C ASP A 50 -5.72 -4.42 15.04
N GLN A 51 -5.00 -5.16 15.90
CA GLN A 51 -5.42 -5.38 17.29
C GLN A 51 -5.39 -4.08 18.10
N LEU A 52 -4.34 -3.26 17.95
CA LEU A 52 -4.25 -1.95 18.59
C LEU A 52 -5.40 -1.03 18.16
N LEU A 53 -5.66 -0.96 16.85
CA LEU A 53 -6.80 -0.19 16.34
C LEU A 53 -8.10 -0.64 17.01
N ARG A 54 -8.44 -1.92 16.94
CA ARG A 54 -9.73 -2.45 17.42
C ARG A 54 -9.90 -2.38 18.93
N LYS A 55 -8.83 -2.62 19.70
CA LYS A 55 -8.93 -2.77 21.17
C LYS A 55 -8.66 -1.47 21.93
N GLU A 56 -7.92 -0.54 21.35
CA GLU A 56 -7.48 0.66 22.04
C GLU A 56 -7.86 1.96 21.31
N LEU A 57 -7.40 2.16 20.07
CA LEU A 57 -7.55 3.45 19.41
C LEU A 57 -9.01 3.74 19.02
N LEU A 58 -9.71 2.78 18.41
CA LEU A 58 -11.09 3.05 17.97
C LEU A 58 -12.06 3.20 19.15
N PRO A 59 -12.01 2.41 20.24
CA PRO A 59 -12.83 2.68 21.43
C PRO A 59 -12.54 4.06 22.04
N ALA A 60 -11.28 4.50 22.05
CA ALA A 60 -10.93 5.84 22.53
C ALA A 60 -11.50 6.94 21.60
N ALA A 61 -11.39 6.79 20.29
CA ALA A 61 -11.98 7.70 19.31
C ALA A 61 -13.51 7.77 19.43
N GLU A 62 -14.18 6.64 19.56
CA GLU A 62 -15.64 6.57 19.75
C GLU A 62 -16.09 7.37 20.99
N LYS A 63 -15.35 7.22 22.09
CA LYS A 63 -15.64 7.94 23.34
C LYS A 63 -15.40 9.45 23.21
N GLU A 64 -14.29 9.85 22.60
CA GLU A 64 -13.88 11.26 22.51
C GLU A 64 -14.69 12.02 21.48
N LEU A 65 -14.98 11.40 20.33
CA LEU A 65 -15.71 12.03 19.22
C LEU A 65 -17.24 11.86 19.32
N GLY A 66 -17.73 11.01 20.22
CA GLY A 66 -19.16 10.74 20.36
C GLY A 66 -19.78 10.02 19.16
N ILE A 67 -19.00 9.20 18.43
CA ILE A 67 -19.41 8.46 17.25
C ILE A 67 -19.29 6.94 17.49
N LYS A 68 -19.82 6.15 16.55
CA LYS A 68 -19.52 4.72 16.43
C LYS A 68 -18.64 4.49 15.21
N ILE A 69 -17.78 3.47 15.27
CA ILE A 69 -16.87 3.13 14.18
C ILE A 69 -17.03 1.65 13.82
N ASN A 70 -17.45 1.39 12.59
CA ASN A 70 -17.47 0.05 12.01
C ASN A 70 -16.19 -0.15 11.19
N LEU A 71 -15.20 -0.84 11.76
CA LEU A 71 -13.96 -1.18 11.05
C LEU A 71 -14.11 -2.52 10.34
N GLU A 72 -14.21 -2.48 9.01
CA GLU A 72 -14.16 -3.63 8.12
C GLU A 72 -12.75 -3.81 7.56
N THR A 73 -12.26 -5.05 7.51
CA THR A 73 -10.97 -5.38 6.88
C THR A 73 -11.16 -6.48 5.84
N VAL A 74 -10.48 -6.34 4.69
CA VAL A 74 -10.51 -7.30 3.57
C VAL A 74 -9.09 -7.57 3.07
N ASN A 75 -8.93 -8.60 2.24
CA ASN A 75 -7.67 -8.82 1.52
C ASN A 75 -7.37 -7.62 0.61
N GLY A 76 -6.09 -7.28 0.45
CA GLY A 76 -5.68 -6.14 -0.36
C GLY A 76 -6.15 -6.21 -1.82
N ASN A 77 -6.16 -7.40 -2.42
CA ASN A 77 -6.64 -7.59 -3.79
C ASN A 77 -8.17 -7.37 -3.93
N ASP A 78 -8.92 -7.44 -2.82
CA ASP A 78 -10.37 -7.21 -2.83
C ASP A 78 -10.75 -5.72 -2.66
N LEU A 79 -9.81 -4.85 -2.27
CA LEU A 79 -10.11 -3.42 -2.06
C LEU A 79 -10.55 -2.73 -3.35
N GLN A 80 -9.82 -2.91 -4.44
CA GLN A 80 -10.14 -2.25 -5.72
C GLN A 80 -11.56 -2.60 -6.24
N PRO A 81 -11.99 -3.88 -6.29
CA PRO A 81 -13.36 -4.23 -6.63
C PRO A 81 -14.40 -3.59 -5.70
N ARG A 82 -14.13 -3.54 -4.38
CA ARG A 82 -15.01 -2.93 -3.38
C ARG A 82 -15.16 -1.42 -3.58
N VAL A 83 -14.06 -0.71 -3.85
CA VAL A 83 -14.10 0.73 -4.18
C VAL A 83 -14.96 0.96 -5.41
N THR A 84 -14.70 0.21 -6.49
CA THR A 84 -15.43 0.35 -7.75
C THR A 84 -16.93 0.13 -7.55
N ALA A 85 -17.32 -0.92 -6.84
CA ALA A 85 -18.72 -1.20 -6.54
C ALA A 85 -19.38 -0.09 -5.70
N SER A 86 -18.67 0.45 -4.71
CA SER A 86 -19.16 1.54 -3.85
C SER A 86 -19.38 2.84 -4.64
N VAL A 87 -18.43 3.17 -5.54
CA VAL A 87 -18.56 4.36 -6.41
C VAL A 87 -19.72 4.21 -7.39
N GLN A 88 -19.87 3.04 -8.01
CA GLN A 88 -20.95 2.77 -8.98
C GLN A 88 -22.33 2.79 -8.33
N SER A 89 -22.47 2.27 -7.11
CA SER A 89 -23.74 2.25 -6.39
C SER A 89 -24.06 3.58 -5.68
N GLY A 90 -23.07 4.47 -5.53
CA GLY A 90 -23.22 5.69 -4.72
C GLY A 90 -23.49 5.41 -3.24
N SER A 91 -23.02 4.25 -2.72
CA SER A 91 -23.24 3.82 -1.34
C SER A 91 -22.17 2.85 -0.89
N GLY A 92 -21.95 2.76 0.45
CA GLY A 92 -20.95 1.85 1.02
C GLY A 92 -20.19 2.48 2.17
N PRO A 93 -18.91 2.10 2.38
CA PRO A 93 -18.09 2.66 3.45
C PRO A 93 -17.86 4.18 3.29
N ASP A 94 -17.82 4.89 4.41
CA ASP A 94 -17.53 6.33 4.44
C ASP A 94 -16.05 6.60 4.11
N LEU A 95 -15.17 5.82 4.75
CA LEU A 95 -13.72 5.86 4.54
C LEU A 95 -13.25 4.57 3.88
N ILE A 96 -12.47 4.68 2.81
CA ILE A 96 -11.93 3.52 2.10
C ILE A 96 -10.42 3.68 1.93
N MET A 97 -9.65 2.69 2.38
CA MET A 97 -8.22 2.61 2.11
C MET A 97 -7.97 2.23 0.65
N VAL A 98 -6.99 2.90 0.05
CA VAL A 98 -6.52 2.61 -1.31
C VAL A 98 -5.00 2.58 -1.37
N PHE A 99 -4.47 2.02 -2.46
CA PHE A 99 -3.04 1.86 -2.66
C PHE A 99 -2.50 2.86 -3.69
N ASN A 100 -1.25 3.27 -3.48
CA ASN A 100 -0.51 4.11 -4.41
C ASN A 100 -1.36 5.31 -4.88
N ASN A 101 -1.40 5.57 -6.17
CA ASN A 101 -2.15 6.66 -6.79
C ASN A 101 -3.60 6.29 -7.17
N GLN A 102 -4.16 5.19 -6.66
CA GLN A 102 -5.52 4.75 -7.00
C GLN A 102 -6.60 5.79 -6.69
N SER A 103 -6.40 6.64 -5.68
CA SER A 103 -7.34 7.73 -5.38
C SER A 103 -7.59 8.66 -6.58
N ALA A 104 -6.63 8.77 -7.50
CA ALA A 104 -6.77 9.57 -8.72
C ALA A 104 -7.83 9.00 -9.69
N LEU A 105 -8.14 7.69 -9.64
CA LEU A 105 -9.22 7.08 -10.44
C LEU A 105 -10.60 7.60 -10.01
N TYR A 106 -10.73 7.98 -8.75
CA TYR A 106 -11.98 8.33 -8.08
C TYR A 106 -12.05 9.80 -7.66
N ALA A 107 -11.21 10.66 -8.23
CA ALA A 107 -11.08 12.07 -7.83
C ALA A 107 -12.41 12.84 -7.79
N GLU A 108 -13.38 12.50 -8.66
CA GLU A 108 -14.71 13.12 -8.70
C GLU A 108 -15.69 12.54 -7.66
N SER A 109 -15.38 11.36 -7.09
CA SER A 109 -16.23 10.65 -6.14
C SER A 109 -15.78 10.81 -4.69
N VAL A 110 -14.77 11.63 -4.42
CA VAL A 110 -14.17 11.83 -3.10
C VAL A 110 -14.21 13.27 -2.64
N VAL A 111 -14.30 13.44 -1.33
CA VAL A 111 -14.23 14.73 -0.66
C VAL A 111 -12.79 15.24 -0.69
N ASP A 112 -12.63 16.56 -0.84
CA ASP A 112 -11.32 17.21 -0.67
C ASP A 112 -10.85 17.10 0.78
N LEU A 113 -9.63 16.55 0.95
CA LEU A 113 -8.99 16.36 2.24
C LEU A 113 -7.77 17.28 2.44
N SER A 114 -7.63 18.33 1.62
CA SER A 114 -6.50 19.24 1.67
C SER A 114 -6.35 19.92 3.04
N ASP A 115 -7.46 20.25 3.69
CA ASP A 115 -7.46 20.85 5.04
C ASP A 115 -6.74 19.97 6.07
N ILE A 116 -6.97 18.66 6.05
CA ILE A 116 -6.33 17.72 7.00
C ILE A 116 -4.91 17.36 6.55
N ALA A 117 -4.72 17.10 5.26
CA ALA A 117 -3.42 16.67 4.74
C ALA A 117 -2.35 17.76 4.90
N GLU A 118 -2.70 19.04 4.66
CA GLU A 118 -1.78 20.18 4.85
C GLU A 118 -1.56 20.50 6.33
N GLU A 119 -2.58 20.33 7.19
CA GLU A 119 -2.43 20.44 8.64
C GLU A 119 -1.38 19.45 9.15
N VAL A 120 -1.50 18.15 8.78
CA VAL A 120 -0.55 17.10 9.16
C VAL A 120 0.83 17.37 8.55
N SER A 121 0.88 17.71 7.25
CA SER A 121 2.13 18.04 6.55
C SER A 121 2.89 19.14 7.25
N SER A 122 2.23 20.25 7.58
CA SER A 122 2.85 21.41 8.22
C SER A 122 3.37 21.09 9.63
N ARG A 123 2.62 20.30 10.38
CA ARG A 123 2.98 19.87 11.73
C ARG A 123 4.17 18.92 11.75
N GLU A 124 4.33 18.07 10.72
CA GLU A 124 5.24 16.93 10.71
C GLU A 124 6.42 17.08 9.73
N GLY A 125 6.87 18.31 9.51
CA GLY A 125 8.08 18.59 8.73
C GLY A 125 7.93 18.39 7.22
N GLY A 126 6.70 18.27 6.72
CA GLY A 126 6.36 18.14 5.31
C GLY A 126 6.12 16.70 4.85
N LEU A 127 5.16 16.53 3.95
CA LEU A 127 4.97 15.28 3.20
C LEU A 127 6.14 15.06 2.24
N TYR A 128 6.59 13.82 2.11
CA TYR A 128 7.50 13.48 1.03
C TYR A 128 6.90 13.81 -0.34
N LYS A 129 7.77 14.14 -1.32
CA LYS A 129 7.34 14.37 -2.71
C LYS A 129 6.53 13.19 -3.24
N TYR A 130 6.96 11.96 -2.93
CA TYR A 130 6.26 10.73 -3.27
C TYR A 130 4.84 10.69 -2.68
N SER A 131 4.72 10.95 -1.36
CA SER A 131 3.42 10.95 -0.67
C SER A 131 2.43 11.94 -1.29
N ARG A 132 2.90 13.15 -1.59
CA ARG A 132 2.07 14.17 -2.23
C ARG A 132 1.67 13.78 -3.66
N ALA A 133 2.59 13.22 -4.44
CA ALA A 133 2.34 12.86 -5.83
C ALA A 133 1.28 11.76 -5.99
N VAL A 134 1.19 10.81 -5.04
CA VAL A 134 0.24 9.69 -5.13
C VAL A 134 -1.13 9.98 -4.49
N THR A 135 -1.27 11.08 -3.74
CA THR A 135 -2.52 11.41 -3.02
C THR A 135 -3.18 12.71 -3.48
N SER A 136 -2.46 13.53 -4.24
CA SER A 136 -2.94 14.84 -4.73
C SER A 136 -2.81 14.95 -6.24
N ASP A 137 -3.74 15.65 -6.86
CA ASP A 137 -3.68 16.05 -8.28
C ASP A 137 -3.05 17.45 -8.48
N GLY A 138 -2.47 18.01 -7.44
CA GLY A 138 -1.91 19.37 -7.40
C GLY A 138 -2.92 20.48 -7.11
N LYS A 139 -4.22 20.17 -7.09
CA LYS A 139 -5.30 21.10 -6.74
C LYS A 139 -5.93 20.75 -5.39
N LYS A 140 -6.16 19.44 -5.16
CA LYS A 140 -6.72 18.92 -3.92
C LYS A 140 -6.05 17.60 -3.54
N PHE A 141 -6.22 17.20 -2.28
CA PHE A 141 -5.92 15.86 -1.84
C PHE A 141 -7.15 14.96 -2.03
N ASN A 142 -7.02 13.98 -2.93
CA ASN A 142 -8.06 12.98 -3.22
C ASN A 142 -8.14 11.90 -2.12
N SER A 143 -7.09 11.78 -1.31
CA SER A 143 -7.03 10.87 -0.16
C SER A 143 -6.09 11.41 0.90
N MET A 144 -6.37 11.04 2.17
CA MET A 144 -5.50 11.35 3.31
C MET A 144 -4.31 10.41 3.30
N PRO A 145 -3.07 10.91 3.21
CA PRO A 145 -1.87 10.10 3.33
C PRO A 145 -1.84 9.33 4.66
N TRP A 146 -1.54 8.01 4.62
CA TRP A 146 -1.48 7.20 5.83
C TRP A 146 -0.08 6.67 6.11
N THR A 147 0.47 5.86 5.20
CA THR A 147 1.78 5.25 5.40
C THR A 147 2.39 4.73 4.10
N ILE A 148 3.69 4.46 4.16
CA ILE A 148 4.49 3.83 3.12
C ILE A 148 4.94 2.47 3.65
N VAL A 149 4.66 1.39 2.94
CA VAL A 149 5.33 0.11 3.15
C VAL A 149 6.52 0.05 2.21
N GLY A 150 7.70 0.20 2.77
CA GLY A 150 8.95 0.18 2.01
C GLY A 150 9.17 -1.19 1.37
N ALA A 151 9.44 -1.22 0.07
CA ALA A 151 9.84 -2.43 -0.65
C ALA A 151 11.37 -2.52 -0.67
N MET A 152 11.90 -3.54 0.02
CA MET A 152 13.34 -3.81 0.12
C MET A 152 13.59 -5.30 -0.17
N ASN A 153 14.75 -5.65 -0.70
CA ASN A 153 15.13 -7.05 -0.78
C ASN A 153 15.39 -7.60 0.61
N SER A 154 14.55 -8.54 1.06
CA SER A 154 14.86 -9.41 2.18
C SER A 154 15.77 -10.53 1.67
N TYR A 155 16.92 -10.77 2.30
CA TYR A 155 17.86 -11.79 1.83
C TYR A 155 18.53 -12.55 2.97
N ARG A 156 18.93 -13.80 2.68
CA ARG A 156 19.68 -14.67 3.59
C ARG A 156 21.15 -14.30 3.55
N LYS A 157 21.62 -13.57 4.58
CA LYS A 157 23.01 -13.13 4.70
C LYS A 157 24.02 -14.27 4.48
N SER A 158 23.86 -15.36 5.22
CA SER A 158 24.80 -16.50 5.16
C SER A 158 24.87 -17.13 3.78
N TRP A 159 23.75 -17.21 3.05
CA TRP A 159 23.71 -17.80 1.71
C TRP A 159 24.37 -16.89 0.65
N PHE A 160 24.21 -15.57 0.78
CA PHE A 160 24.91 -14.61 -0.07
C PHE A 160 26.42 -14.63 0.20
N GLU A 161 26.84 -14.69 1.46
CA GLU A 161 28.26 -14.81 1.86
C GLU A 161 28.90 -16.09 1.28
N GLU A 162 28.17 -17.22 1.28
CA GLU A 162 28.63 -18.49 0.73
C GLU A 162 28.94 -18.44 -0.78
N VAL A 163 28.27 -17.54 -1.52
CA VAL A 163 28.51 -17.34 -2.96
C VAL A 163 29.39 -16.12 -3.26
N GLY A 164 30.02 -15.54 -2.22
CA GLY A 164 31.04 -14.49 -2.36
C GLY A 164 30.52 -13.05 -2.20
N PHE A 165 29.29 -12.86 -1.69
CA PHE A 165 28.70 -11.52 -1.48
C PHE A 165 28.52 -11.23 0.01
N THR A 166 29.47 -10.50 0.61
CA THR A 166 29.40 -10.08 2.03
C THR A 166 28.41 -8.93 2.28
N LYS A 167 27.94 -8.29 1.21
CA LYS A 167 26.86 -7.30 1.20
C LYS A 167 25.91 -7.61 0.05
N PHE A 168 24.69 -7.10 0.11
CA PHE A 168 23.74 -7.22 -1.00
C PHE A 168 24.32 -6.59 -2.28
N PRO A 169 24.15 -7.21 -3.45
CA PRO A 169 24.67 -6.69 -4.72
C PRO A 169 24.14 -5.29 -5.04
N GLU A 170 25.01 -4.35 -5.38
CA GLU A 170 24.62 -2.96 -5.66
C GLU A 170 24.09 -2.73 -7.08
N THR A 171 24.39 -3.65 -8.03
CA THR A 171 23.96 -3.54 -9.44
C THR A 171 23.13 -4.74 -9.87
N TRP A 172 22.30 -4.56 -10.87
CA TRP A 172 21.50 -5.66 -11.42
C TRP A 172 22.36 -6.81 -11.94
N ASP A 173 23.50 -6.53 -12.58
CA ASP A 173 24.42 -7.57 -13.07
C ASP A 173 25.03 -8.38 -11.92
N ALA A 174 25.43 -7.72 -10.84
CA ALA A 174 25.95 -8.39 -9.66
C ALA A 174 24.86 -9.23 -8.95
N TYR A 175 23.62 -8.74 -8.92
CA TYR A 175 22.50 -9.49 -8.36
C TYR A 175 22.15 -10.72 -9.22
N TYR A 176 22.23 -10.56 -10.54
CA TYR A 176 22.07 -11.68 -11.48
C TYR A 176 23.16 -12.76 -11.28
N ASP A 177 24.43 -12.35 -11.13
CA ASP A 177 25.54 -13.27 -10.86
C ASP A 177 25.33 -14.01 -9.52
N ALA A 178 24.96 -13.30 -8.44
CA ALA A 178 24.63 -13.91 -7.16
C ALA A 178 23.49 -14.88 -7.29
N GLY A 179 22.40 -14.52 -7.98
CA GLY A 179 21.23 -15.35 -8.19
C GLY A 179 21.52 -16.67 -8.93
N LYS A 180 22.34 -16.62 -9.98
CA LYS A 180 22.79 -17.84 -10.68
C LYS A 180 23.57 -18.79 -9.76
N LYS A 181 24.50 -18.27 -8.98
CA LYS A 181 25.29 -19.06 -8.03
C LYS A 181 24.41 -19.66 -6.94
N LEU A 182 23.42 -18.89 -6.44
CA LEU A 182 22.47 -19.37 -5.44
C LEU A 182 21.53 -20.44 -6.00
N LYS A 183 20.97 -20.24 -7.21
CA LYS A 183 20.10 -21.22 -7.86
C LYS A 183 20.83 -22.53 -8.16
N ALA A 184 22.10 -22.46 -8.57
CA ALA A 184 22.95 -23.64 -8.76
C ALA A 184 23.15 -24.46 -7.47
N LYS A 185 22.97 -23.84 -6.29
CA LYS A 185 22.97 -24.51 -4.97
C LYS A 185 21.57 -24.93 -4.51
N GLY A 186 20.54 -24.85 -5.36
CA GLY A 186 19.14 -25.17 -5.02
C GLY A 186 18.45 -24.09 -4.17
N ARG A 187 18.96 -22.86 -4.18
CA ARG A 187 18.45 -21.71 -3.38
C ARG A 187 18.11 -20.53 -4.30
N PRO A 188 17.11 -20.67 -5.20
CA PRO A 188 16.77 -19.61 -6.16
C PRO A 188 16.38 -18.31 -5.46
N LEU A 189 16.41 -17.21 -6.20
CA LEU A 189 15.72 -15.98 -5.83
C LEU A 189 14.22 -16.21 -5.96
N GLY A 190 13.40 -15.41 -5.29
CA GLY A 190 11.95 -15.45 -5.43
C GLY A 190 11.41 -14.07 -5.77
N GLN A 191 10.66 -13.96 -6.89
CA GLN A 191 10.05 -12.71 -7.27
C GLN A 191 8.67 -12.92 -7.86
N ALA A 192 7.65 -12.31 -7.26
CA ALA A 192 6.31 -12.30 -7.82
C ALA A 192 6.25 -11.42 -9.07
N VAL A 193 5.64 -11.95 -10.15
CA VAL A 193 5.37 -11.23 -11.40
C VAL A 193 3.96 -11.61 -11.88
N SER A 194 2.97 -11.33 -11.04
CA SER A 194 1.56 -11.68 -11.23
C SER A 194 0.66 -10.45 -11.01
N HIS A 195 -0.66 -10.65 -11.03
CA HIS A 195 -1.63 -9.61 -10.68
C HIS A 195 -1.82 -9.56 -9.15
N SER A 196 -0.85 -8.99 -8.43
CA SER A 196 -0.97 -8.65 -7.03
C SER A 196 -0.61 -7.17 -6.81
N PHE A 197 -1.23 -6.53 -5.81
CA PHE A 197 -1.17 -5.07 -5.67
C PHE A 197 0.18 -4.53 -5.19
N GLY A 198 0.98 -5.34 -4.50
CA GLY A 198 2.21 -4.94 -3.81
C GLY A 198 3.49 -5.32 -4.56
N ASP A 199 3.94 -6.55 -4.43
CA ASP A 199 5.29 -6.99 -4.83
C ASP A 199 5.58 -6.88 -6.33
N PRO A 200 4.69 -7.29 -7.27
CA PRO A 200 5.03 -7.23 -8.68
C PRO A 200 5.32 -5.82 -9.19
N PRO A 201 4.45 -4.81 -9.00
CA PRO A 201 4.76 -3.46 -9.47
C PRO A 201 5.96 -2.85 -8.75
N THR A 202 6.17 -3.12 -7.44
CA THR A 202 7.29 -2.57 -6.69
C THR A 202 8.65 -3.11 -7.14
N PHE A 203 8.68 -4.20 -7.90
CA PHE A 203 9.89 -4.73 -8.52
C PHE A 203 10.07 -4.25 -9.96
N VAL A 204 9.05 -4.41 -10.82
CA VAL A 204 9.22 -4.20 -12.25
C VAL A 204 9.30 -2.71 -12.65
N TYR A 205 8.62 -1.81 -11.93
CA TYR A 205 8.71 -0.38 -12.22
C TYR A 205 10.10 0.19 -11.92
N PRO A 206 10.73 -0.04 -10.75
CA PRO A 206 12.10 0.38 -10.50
C PRO A 206 13.11 -0.23 -11.47
N LEU A 207 12.92 -1.48 -11.88
CA LEU A 207 13.74 -2.11 -12.91
C LEU A 207 13.63 -1.34 -14.24
N LEU A 208 12.40 -1.08 -14.71
CA LEU A 208 12.15 -0.30 -15.93
C LEU A 208 12.88 1.06 -15.89
N TRP A 209 12.65 1.82 -14.80
CA TRP A 209 13.23 3.15 -14.64
C TRP A 209 14.75 3.13 -14.54
N SER A 210 15.33 2.13 -13.88
CA SER A 210 16.77 1.97 -13.72
C SER A 210 17.51 1.74 -15.06
N TYR A 211 16.80 1.22 -16.06
CA TYR A 211 17.28 1.12 -17.44
C TYR A 211 16.99 2.37 -18.29
N GLY A 212 16.15 3.29 -17.81
CA GLY A 212 15.73 4.49 -18.51
C GLY A 212 14.41 4.35 -19.29
N GLY A 213 13.74 3.21 -19.12
CA GLY A 213 12.37 3.04 -19.63
C GLY A 213 11.37 3.86 -18.83
N LYS A 214 10.29 4.30 -19.46
CA LYS A 214 9.22 5.10 -18.87
C LYS A 214 7.90 4.86 -19.60
N GLU A 215 6.79 5.03 -18.90
CA GLU A 215 5.46 4.85 -19.49
C GLU A 215 5.14 5.97 -20.48
N VAL A 216 5.41 7.20 -20.08
CA VAL A 216 4.99 8.42 -20.75
C VAL A 216 6.04 9.51 -20.55
N GLU A 217 6.10 10.49 -21.46
CA GLU A 217 6.93 11.67 -21.29
C GLU A 217 6.42 12.59 -20.18
N ALA A 218 7.20 13.61 -19.80
CA ALA A 218 6.86 14.57 -18.77
C ALA A 218 5.56 15.34 -19.03
N ASP A 219 5.09 15.37 -20.28
CA ASP A 219 3.82 15.99 -20.69
C ASP A 219 2.58 15.20 -20.21
N GLY A 220 2.77 13.96 -19.72
CA GLY A 220 1.69 13.08 -19.26
C GLY A 220 0.74 12.63 -20.38
N LYS A 221 1.17 12.66 -21.64
CA LYS A 221 0.39 12.35 -22.85
C LYS A 221 1.13 11.46 -23.84
N THR A 222 2.38 11.80 -24.14
CA THR A 222 3.18 11.09 -25.14
C THR A 222 3.66 9.76 -24.58
N VAL A 223 3.13 8.66 -25.09
CA VAL A 223 3.53 7.29 -24.68
C VAL A 223 4.99 7.06 -25.09
N ALA A 224 5.82 6.63 -24.13
CA ALA A 224 7.27 6.51 -24.28
C ALA A 224 7.80 5.11 -23.94
N ILE A 225 6.93 4.13 -23.68
CA ILE A 225 7.33 2.79 -23.27
C ILE A 225 8.11 2.05 -24.35
N ASN A 226 7.82 2.27 -25.63
CA ASN A 226 8.49 1.61 -26.75
C ASN A 226 9.83 2.28 -27.05
N SER A 227 10.83 1.92 -26.26
CA SER A 227 12.18 2.44 -26.37
C SER A 227 13.22 1.33 -26.26
N LYS A 228 14.44 1.58 -26.76
CA LYS A 228 15.56 0.65 -26.60
C LYS A 228 15.81 0.32 -25.13
N SER A 229 15.77 1.31 -24.24
CA SER A 229 15.96 1.13 -22.81
C SER A 229 14.93 0.18 -22.18
N THR A 230 13.66 0.30 -22.58
CA THR A 230 12.60 -0.62 -22.15
C THR A 230 12.86 -2.04 -22.66
N ILE A 231 13.19 -2.18 -23.95
CA ILE A 231 13.49 -3.49 -24.55
C ILE A 231 14.69 -4.15 -23.84
N ASP A 232 15.75 -3.39 -23.57
CA ASP A 232 16.92 -3.89 -22.83
C ASP A 232 16.54 -4.36 -21.41
N SER A 233 15.69 -3.61 -20.70
CA SER A 233 15.21 -4.02 -19.36
C SER A 233 14.37 -5.29 -19.40
N VAL A 234 13.52 -5.46 -20.43
CA VAL A 234 12.70 -6.66 -20.63
C VAL A 234 13.56 -7.88 -20.94
N LYS A 235 14.58 -7.71 -21.82
CA LYS A 235 15.56 -8.77 -22.11
C LYS A 235 16.33 -9.19 -20.86
N PHE A 236 16.79 -8.22 -20.08
CA PHE A 236 17.44 -8.49 -18.80
C PHE A 236 16.53 -9.28 -17.87
N MET A 237 15.30 -8.80 -17.62
CA MET A 237 14.36 -9.45 -16.72
C MET A 237 14.04 -10.88 -17.16
N THR A 238 13.89 -11.12 -18.45
CA THR A 238 13.62 -12.47 -18.99
C THR A 238 14.74 -13.44 -18.63
N SER A 239 16.00 -13.05 -18.85
CA SER A 239 17.16 -13.86 -18.52
C SER A 239 17.33 -13.98 -17.00
N PHE A 240 17.23 -12.87 -16.28
CA PHE A 240 17.32 -12.83 -14.82
C PHE A 240 16.31 -13.79 -14.18
N TYR A 241 15.04 -13.71 -14.57
CA TYR A 241 13.98 -14.53 -13.99
C TYR A 241 14.23 -16.02 -14.27
N LYS A 242 14.47 -16.37 -15.52
CA LYS A 242 14.71 -17.75 -15.95
C LYS A 242 15.91 -18.39 -15.25
N ASP A 243 17.00 -17.66 -15.16
CA ASP A 243 18.28 -18.21 -14.69
C ASP A 243 18.43 -18.13 -13.16
N THR A 244 17.65 -17.30 -12.47
CA THR A 244 17.87 -17.05 -11.04
C THR A 244 16.65 -17.29 -10.15
N CYS A 245 15.43 -17.07 -10.66
CA CYS A 245 14.24 -17.11 -9.83
C CYS A 245 13.59 -18.49 -9.74
N ASP A 246 12.74 -18.67 -8.73
CA ASP A 246 11.77 -19.74 -8.63
C ASP A 246 10.67 -19.53 -9.67
N GLU A 247 10.31 -20.59 -10.39
CA GLU A 247 9.33 -20.53 -11.49
C GLU A 247 7.91 -20.22 -11.00
N GLY A 248 7.59 -20.54 -9.74
CA GLY A 248 6.28 -20.25 -9.13
C GLY A 248 5.93 -18.78 -9.04
N GLY A 249 6.92 -17.88 -9.10
CA GLY A 249 6.72 -16.43 -8.96
C GLY A 249 5.72 -15.80 -9.94
N LEU A 250 5.50 -16.40 -11.11
CA LEU A 250 4.47 -15.96 -12.07
C LEU A 250 3.03 -16.14 -11.56
N ALA A 251 2.82 -16.96 -10.53
CA ALA A 251 1.52 -17.23 -9.91
C ALA A 251 1.42 -16.75 -8.45
N TRP A 252 2.48 -16.15 -7.90
CA TRP A 252 2.52 -15.73 -6.51
C TRP A 252 1.71 -14.45 -6.27
N ASP A 253 1.00 -14.44 -5.14
CA ASP A 253 0.45 -13.24 -4.51
C ASP A 253 1.46 -12.64 -3.50
N ASP A 254 1.12 -11.51 -2.87
CA ASP A 254 1.96 -10.81 -1.88
C ASP A 254 2.17 -11.60 -0.56
N THR A 255 1.65 -12.81 -0.44
CA THR A 255 1.89 -13.72 0.70
C THR A 255 2.73 -14.93 0.33
N SER A 256 2.84 -15.24 -0.95
CA SER A 256 3.50 -16.44 -1.45
C SER A 256 5.01 -16.38 -1.29
N ASN A 257 5.63 -15.24 -1.60
CA ASN A 257 7.06 -14.99 -1.38
C ASN A 257 7.42 -15.04 0.12
N ASN A 258 6.54 -14.55 1.01
CA ASN A 258 6.73 -14.65 2.46
C ASN A 258 6.83 -16.14 2.89
N ARG A 259 5.89 -16.95 2.43
CA ARG A 259 5.90 -18.40 2.72
C ARG A 259 7.15 -19.06 2.17
N ALA A 260 7.52 -18.78 0.92
CA ALA A 260 8.70 -19.34 0.27
C ALA A 260 10.00 -18.95 1.00
N PHE A 261 10.13 -17.71 1.43
CA PHE A 261 11.31 -17.25 2.18
C PHE A 261 11.38 -17.89 3.57
N LEU A 262 10.27 -17.87 4.32
CA LEU A 262 10.21 -18.43 5.67
C LEU A 262 10.37 -19.97 5.69
N SER A 263 9.97 -20.65 4.62
CA SER A 263 10.24 -22.08 4.43
C SER A 263 11.64 -22.37 3.85
N GLN A 264 12.43 -21.32 3.61
CA GLN A 264 13.81 -21.42 3.11
C GLN A 264 13.94 -22.04 1.71
N THR A 265 12.91 -21.93 0.89
CA THR A 265 12.96 -22.37 -0.52
C THR A 265 13.57 -21.32 -1.44
N ILE A 266 13.61 -20.06 -1.02
CA ILE A 266 14.24 -18.95 -1.76
C ILE A 266 15.24 -18.20 -0.90
N SER A 267 16.23 -17.63 -1.55
CA SER A 267 17.34 -16.92 -0.90
C SER A 267 17.13 -15.42 -0.71
N SER A 268 16.31 -14.81 -1.55
CA SER A 268 15.98 -13.38 -1.52
C SER A 268 14.65 -13.13 -2.21
N THR A 269 13.94 -12.09 -1.77
CA THR A 269 12.72 -11.57 -2.43
C THR A 269 12.56 -10.09 -2.11
N LEU A 270 12.03 -9.30 -3.05
CA LEU A 270 11.56 -7.96 -2.73
C LEU A 270 10.28 -8.06 -1.92
N ASN A 271 10.23 -7.35 -0.79
CA ASN A 271 9.08 -7.39 0.12
C ASN A 271 9.10 -6.18 1.06
N GLY A 272 8.02 -5.99 1.82
CA GLY A 272 8.06 -5.22 3.05
C GLY A 272 8.80 -5.97 4.16
N ALA A 273 8.82 -5.40 5.38
CA ALA A 273 9.48 -6.03 6.53
C ALA A 273 8.73 -7.22 7.14
N SER A 274 7.60 -7.64 6.56
CA SER A 274 6.69 -8.64 7.14
C SER A 274 7.37 -10.00 7.39
N ILE A 275 8.27 -10.42 6.52
CA ILE A 275 9.07 -11.66 6.67
C ILE A 275 9.92 -11.59 7.95
N TYR A 276 10.64 -10.49 8.12
CA TYR A 276 11.50 -10.29 9.28
C TYR A 276 10.70 -10.21 10.58
N ILE A 277 9.63 -9.43 10.60
CA ILE A 277 8.73 -9.28 11.74
C ILE A 277 8.09 -10.62 12.13
N GLU A 278 7.65 -11.41 11.15
CA GLU A 278 7.10 -12.74 11.41
C GLU A 278 8.15 -13.69 12.02
N SER A 279 9.39 -13.64 11.51
CA SER A 279 10.48 -14.45 12.05
C SER A 279 10.90 -14.02 13.48
N MET A 280 10.78 -12.72 13.80
CA MET A 280 10.99 -12.23 15.16
C MET A 280 9.89 -12.68 16.13
N ARG A 281 8.65 -12.71 15.65
CA ARG A 281 7.49 -13.09 16.46
C ARG A 281 7.48 -14.58 16.80
N ASN A 282 8.01 -15.40 15.91
CA ASN A 282 8.02 -16.85 16.04
C ASN A 282 9.45 -17.43 15.87
N PRO A 283 10.41 -17.08 16.76
CA PRO A 283 11.81 -17.42 16.58
C PRO A 283 12.10 -18.92 16.65
N ASP A 284 11.29 -19.69 17.40
CA ASP A 284 11.45 -21.14 17.54
C ASP A 284 10.85 -21.90 16.34
N LYS A 285 9.91 -21.29 15.63
CA LYS A 285 9.30 -21.86 14.42
C LYS A 285 10.19 -21.66 13.19
N TYR A 286 10.80 -20.50 13.09
CA TYR A 286 11.63 -20.13 11.94
C TYR A 286 13.09 -20.12 12.35
N VAL A 287 13.80 -21.21 12.02
CA VAL A 287 15.20 -21.42 12.35
C VAL A 287 16.01 -21.67 11.09
N THR A 288 17.28 -21.31 11.11
CA THR A 288 18.25 -21.62 10.05
C THR A 288 18.57 -23.11 10.04
N GLU A 289 19.27 -23.59 9.01
CA GLU A 289 19.75 -24.97 8.92
C GLU A 289 20.68 -25.36 10.08
N LYS A 290 21.25 -24.36 10.76
CA LYS A 290 22.12 -24.53 11.94
C LYS A 290 21.37 -24.43 13.28
N GLY A 291 20.03 -24.31 13.24
CA GLY A 291 19.18 -24.19 14.42
C GLY A 291 19.16 -22.81 15.08
N ALA A 292 19.78 -21.78 14.50
CA ALA A 292 19.68 -20.41 15.01
C ALA A 292 18.35 -19.77 14.55
N PRO A 293 17.76 -18.83 15.31
CA PRO A 293 16.58 -18.09 14.84
C PRO A 293 16.81 -17.45 13.48
N LEU A 294 15.90 -17.65 12.53
CA LEU A 294 16.04 -17.20 11.14
C LEU A 294 16.26 -15.69 11.02
N LYS A 295 15.65 -14.90 11.92
CA LYS A 295 15.85 -13.44 11.98
C LYS A 295 17.30 -13.00 12.06
N THR A 296 18.20 -13.84 12.60
CA THR A 296 19.63 -13.52 12.72
C THR A 296 20.41 -13.61 11.41
N ASP A 297 19.77 -14.18 10.39
CA ASP A 297 20.31 -14.36 9.04
C ASP A 297 19.54 -13.56 7.97
N ILE A 298 18.57 -12.73 8.36
CA ILE A 298 17.82 -11.86 7.45
C ILE A 298 18.41 -10.47 7.49
N LEU A 299 18.71 -9.92 6.32
CA LEU A 299 19.03 -8.51 6.13
C LEU A 299 18.16 -7.91 5.03
N HIS A 300 18.14 -6.59 4.96
CA HIS A 300 17.38 -5.83 3.96
C HIS A 300 18.31 -4.92 3.16
N ALA A 301 18.00 -4.74 1.89
CA ALA A 301 18.67 -3.80 1.01
C ALA A 301 17.71 -3.24 -0.03
N PRO A 302 17.88 -2.00 -0.52
CA PRO A 302 17.12 -1.50 -1.65
C PRO A 302 17.41 -2.33 -2.92
N LEU A 303 16.55 -2.18 -3.94
CA LEU A 303 16.80 -2.76 -5.26
C LEU A 303 18.13 -2.27 -5.83
N PRO A 304 18.82 -3.11 -6.64
CA PRO A 304 20.07 -2.71 -7.28
C PRO A 304 19.90 -1.50 -8.21
N LYS A 305 20.98 -0.76 -8.42
CA LYS A 305 21.03 0.30 -9.43
C LYS A 305 21.25 -0.28 -10.82
N GLY A 306 20.62 0.35 -11.80
CA GLY A 306 20.89 0.14 -13.23
C GLY A 306 21.65 1.31 -13.86
N PRO A 307 21.72 1.37 -15.21
CA PRO A 307 22.44 2.42 -15.93
C PRO A 307 21.99 3.84 -15.61
N GLN A 308 20.71 4.05 -15.24
CA GLN A 308 20.15 5.37 -14.94
C GLN A 308 20.04 5.65 -13.42
N GLY A 309 20.53 4.75 -12.59
CA GLY A 309 20.52 4.92 -11.14
C GLY A 309 19.67 3.91 -10.39
N GLN A 310 19.40 4.24 -9.14
CA GLN A 310 18.60 3.42 -8.21
C GLN A 310 17.24 4.06 -7.99
N PHE A 311 16.20 3.28 -8.11
CA PHE A 311 14.81 3.70 -7.93
C PHE A 311 14.08 2.76 -6.98
N GLY A 312 13.03 3.26 -6.34
CA GLY A 312 12.09 2.48 -5.55
C GLY A 312 10.65 2.84 -5.92
N LEU A 313 9.80 1.87 -6.02
CA LEU A 313 8.36 2.01 -5.88
C LEU A 313 7.98 1.31 -4.60
N HIS A 314 7.27 2.01 -3.72
CA HIS A 314 6.83 1.48 -2.44
C HIS A 314 5.32 1.43 -2.41
N THR A 315 4.74 0.51 -1.66
CA THR A 315 3.28 0.48 -1.53
C THR A 315 2.84 1.60 -0.60
N PHE A 316 2.14 2.57 -1.16
CA PHE A 316 1.59 3.70 -0.41
C PHE A 316 0.15 3.42 -0.02
N PHE A 317 -0.22 3.75 1.21
CA PHE A 317 -1.58 3.63 1.72
C PHE A 317 -2.15 4.99 2.03
N SER A 318 -3.38 5.22 1.62
CA SER A 318 -4.13 6.44 1.92
C SER A 318 -5.62 6.13 2.12
N HIS A 319 -6.38 7.07 2.68
CA HIS A 319 -7.80 6.92 2.92
C HIS A 319 -8.59 7.94 2.11
N MET A 320 -9.48 7.48 1.25
CA MET A 320 -10.49 8.30 0.61
C MET A 320 -11.67 8.49 1.55
N LEU A 321 -12.24 9.70 1.58
CA LEU A 321 -13.55 9.97 2.13
C LEU A 321 -14.53 10.11 0.96
N MET A 322 -15.55 9.28 0.94
CA MET A 322 -16.47 9.19 -0.19
C MET A 322 -17.50 10.34 -0.15
N ASN A 323 -17.76 10.97 -1.31
CA ASN A 323 -18.68 12.09 -1.40
C ASN A 323 -20.16 11.71 -1.16
N TYR A 324 -20.52 10.44 -1.35
CA TYR A 324 -21.86 9.91 -1.01
C TYR A 324 -22.07 9.73 0.50
N SER A 325 -21.00 9.81 1.31
CA SER A 325 -21.09 9.61 2.75
C SER A 325 -21.98 10.69 3.40
N PRO A 326 -22.99 10.32 4.19
CA PRO A 326 -23.74 11.25 5.03
C PRO A 326 -22.95 11.69 6.26
N ASN A 327 -21.83 11.01 6.57
CA ASN A 327 -21.05 11.15 7.80
C ASN A 327 -19.74 11.92 7.58
N GLN A 328 -19.65 12.77 6.54
CA GLN A 328 -18.38 13.40 6.12
C GLN A 328 -17.67 14.15 7.26
N LYS A 329 -18.42 14.90 8.10
CA LYS A 329 -17.83 15.61 9.23
C LYS A 329 -17.21 14.63 10.24
N ALA A 330 -17.95 13.62 10.65
CA ALA A 330 -17.49 12.62 11.61
C ALA A 330 -16.28 11.81 11.06
N ALA A 331 -16.27 11.51 9.77
CA ALA A 331 -15.16 10.85 9.10
C ALA A 331 -13.91 11.75 9.04
N LYS A 332 -14.06 13.05 8.78
CA LYS A 332 -12.94 14.02 8.86
C LYS A 332 -12.42 14.16 10.29
N ASP A 333 -13.29 14.22 11.27
CA ASP A 333 -12.89 14.29 12.68
C ASP A 333 -12.13 13.03 13.11
N LEU A 334 -12.57 11.84 12.66
CA LEU A 334 -11.85 10.58 12.88
C LEU A 334 -10.46 10.59 12.21
N LEU A 335 -10.36 11.04 10.97
CA LEU A 335 -9.07 11.16 10.28
C LEU A 335 -8.11 12.10 11.03
N ARG A 336 -8.58 13.28 11.52
CA ARG A 336 -7.76 14.16 12.35
C ARG A 336 -7.33 13.50 13.65
N TRP A 337 -8.26 12.80 14.31
CA TRP A 337 -8.01 12.14 15.59
C TRP A 337 -6.93 11.06 15.47
N VAL A 338 -7.01 10.19 14.45
CA VAL A 338 -6.02 9.14 14.26
C VAL A 338 -4.65 9.67 13.83
N HIS A 339 -4.60 10.88 13.21
CA HIS A 339 -3.36 11.55 12.84
C HIS A 339 -2.84 12.51 13.91
N THR A 340 -3.46 12.61 15.10
CA THR A 340 -2.78 13.29 16.19
C THR A 340 -1.46 12.60 16.51
N PRO A 341 -0.37 13.32 16.84
CA PRO A 341 0.94 12.71 17.07
C PRO A 341 0.88 11.53 18.04
N ALA A 342 0.20 11.70 19.18
CA ALA A 342 0.11 10.66 20.21
C ALA A 342 -0.63 9.38 19.75
N ASN A 343 -1.67 9.50 18.92
CA ASN A 343 -2.43 8.36 18.43
C ASN A 343 -1.72 7.68 17.25
N TYR A 344 -1.16 8.49 16.35
CA TYR A 344 -0.42 7.98 15.19
C TYR A 344 0.86 7.27 15.63
N GLU A 345 1.59 7.82 16.62
CA GLU A 345 2.80 7.22 17.16
C GLU A 345 2.54 5.82 17.74
N LYS A 346 1.46 5.63 18.51
CA LYS A 346 1.07 4.31 19.04
C LYS A 346 0.89 3.30 17.91
N TRP A 347 0.18 3.71 16.84
CA TRP A 347 -0.01 2.86 15.69
C TRP A 347 1.32 2.57 14.98
N PHE A 348 2.14 3.60 14.74
CA PHE A 348 3.44 3.48 14.09
C PHE A 348 4.39 2.53 14.86
N ILE A 349 4.49 2.66 16.18
CA ILE A 349 5.29 1.76 17.01
C ILE A 349 4.81 0.31 16.88
N SER A 350 3.50 0.08 16.82
CA SER A 350 2.94 -1.26 16.66
C SER A 350 3.34 -1.94 15.35
N GLN A 351 3.67 -1.16 14.33
CA GLN A 351 4.14 -1.61 13.00
C GLN A 351 5.59 -2.13 13.01
N LYS A 352 6.38 -1.83 14.05
CA LYS A 352 7.78 -2.29 14.19
C LYS A 352 8.66 -2.00 12.97
N GLY A 353 8.40 -0.88 12.27
CA GLY A 353 9.13 -0.48 11.06
C GLY A 353 8.63 -1.10 9.74
N PHE A 354 7.56 -1.90 9.76
CA PHE A 354 6.89 -2.34 8.53
C PHE A 354 6.30 -1.16 7.76
N ALA A 355 5.68 -0.24 8.48
CA ALA A 355 5.13 1.00 7.94
C ALA A 355 6.06 2.18 8.24
N THR A 356 6.32 3.00 7.23
CA THR A 356 7.04 4.28 7.34
C THR A 356 6.03 5.40 7.20
N PRO A 357 5.98 6.38 8.11
CA PRO A 357 5.08 7.52 7.99
C PRO A 357 5.29 8.33 6.71
N PRO A 358 4.27 9.03 6.20
CA PRO A 358 4.34 9.75 4.93
C PRO A 358 5.07 11.10 5.00
N THR A 359 5.58 11.47 6.17
CA THR A 359 6.22 12.75 6.50
C THR A 359 7.64 12.56 7.03
N ALA A 360 8.49 13.59 6.87
CA ALA A 360 9.92 13.50 7.16
C ALA A 360 10.27 13.47 8.66
N GLN A 361 9.41 14.00 9.54
CA GLN A 361 9.67 14.08 10.98
C GLN A 361 10.00 12.73 11.61
N TRP A 362 9.34 11.67 11.17
CA TRP A 362 9.42 10.34 11.75
C TRP A 362 10.71 9.58 11.41
N GLU A 363 11.56 10.10 10.52
CA GLU A 363 12.86 9.50 10.25
C GLU A 363 13.80 9.53 11.46
N SER A 364 13.62 10.50 12.36
CA SER A 364 14.40 10.64 13.59
C SER A 364 13.84 9.86 14.79
N HIS A 365 12.71 9.16 14.60
CA HIS A 365 12.06 8.42 15.69
C HIS A 365 12.96 7.29 16.21
N GLU A 366 12.97 7.08 17.55
CA GLU A 366 13.83 6.12 18.23
C GLU A 366 13.61 4.66 17.80
N LEU A 367 12.41 4.34 17.28
CA LEU A 367 12.11 3.02 16.75
C LEU A 367 13.16 2.51 15.76
N TRP A 368 13.69 3.39 14.91
CA TRP A 368 14.68 3.03 13.90
C TRP A 368 16.06 2.70 14.51
N GLY A 369 16.36 3.27 15.67
CA GLY A 369 17.61 2.97 16.41
C GLY A 369 17.58 1.63 17.15
N ALA A 370 16.38 1.08 17.38
CA ALA A 370 16.21 -0.15 18.16
C ALA A 370 16.68 -1.41 17.39
N ASP A 371 16.57 -1.41 16.05
CA ASP A 371 16.99 -2.52 15.20
C ASP A 371 17.57 -2.04 13.87
N LYS A 372 18.88 -2.15 13.72
CA LYS A 372 19.60 -1.71 12.51
C LYS A 372 19.23 -2.48 11.24
N VAL A 373 18.65 -3.68 11.37
CA VAL A 373 18.15 -4.45 10.23
C VAL A 373 17.01 -3.71 9.53
N MET A 374 16.31 -2.83 10.28
CA MET A 374 15.19 -2.04 9.77
C MET A 374 15.58 -0.67 9.18
N ASP A 375 16.85 -0.24 9.31
CA ASP A 375 17.35 1.04 8.78
C ASP A 375 17.00 1.32 7.30
N PRO A 376 17.04 0.33 6.38
CA PRO A 376 16.68 0.59 4.98
C PRO A 376 15.25 1.11 4.78
N PHE A 377 14.30 0.72 5.66
CA PHE A 377 12.92 1.14 5.57
C PHE A 377 12.68 2.58 6.02
N ARG A 378 13.52 3.09 6.92
CA ARG A 378 13.41 4.46 7.47
C ARG A 378 13.32 5.55 6.41
N VAL A 379 14.04 5.38 5.32
CA VAL A 379 14.16 6.38 4.24
C VAL A 379 13.32 6.04 3.00
N ALA A 380 12.42 5.07 3.08
CA ALA A 380 11.59 4.64 1.96
C ALA A 380 10.85 5.81 1.29
N GLY A 381 10.32 6.76 2.08
CA GLY A 381 9.62 7.93 1.54
C GLY A 381 10.49 8.83 0.65
N LYS A 382 11.79 8.90 0.90
CA LYS A 382 12.75 9.67 0.06
C LYS A 382 13.10 8.96 -1.24
N LEU A 383 13.13 7.62 -1.23
CA LEU A 383 13.54 6.80 -2.37
C LEU A 383 12.38 6.52 -3.32
N GLY A 384 11.14 6.79 -2.88
CA GLY A 384 9.92 6.50 -3.65
C GLY A 384 9.79 7.36 -4.90
N GLN A 385 9.60 6.69 -6.04
CA GLN A 385 9.20 7.29 -7.32
C GLN A 385 7.75 6.89 -7.61
N ALA A 386 6.91 7.85 -7.99
CA ALA A 386 5.50 7.58 -8.26
C ALA A 386 5.29 6.89 -9.62
N PRO A 387 4.24 6.04 -9.76
CA PRO A 387 3.81 5.50 -11.06
C PRO A 387 3.50 6.62 -12.06
N GLY A 388 3.66 6.32 -13.36
CA GLY A 388 3.46 7.32 -14.43
C GLY A 388 4.70 8.17 -14.72
N PHE A 389 5.81 7.91 -14.05
CA PHE A 389 7.09 8.57 -14.36
C PHE A 389 7.49 8.33 -15.85
N ALA A 390 7.92 9.38 -16.60
CA ALA A 390 8.28 10.76 -16.24
C ALA A 390 7.10 11.77 -16.13
N GLY A 391 5.87 11.37 -16.43
CA GLY A 391 4.68 12.20 -16.33
C GLY A 391 4.09 12.21 -14.90
N PRO A 392 2.90 12.80 -14.75
CA PRO A 392 2.23 12.89 -13.45
C PRO A 392 1.62 11.56 -13.02
N ALA A 393 1.57 11.32 -11.69
CA ALA A 393 0.93 10.15 -11.07
C ALA A 393 -0.62 10.27 -11.04
N GLY A 394 -1.23 10.83 -12.10
CA GLY A 394 -2.66 11.07 -12.19
C GLY A 394 -3.49 9.84 -12.58
N LYS A 395 -4.75 10.10 -12.98
CA LYS A 395 -5.74 9.07 -13.32
C LYS A 395 -5.24 8.05 -14.34
N LYS A 396 -4.59 8.50 -15.41
CA LYS A 396 -4.08 7.62 -16.47
C LYS A 396 -2.99 6.67 -15.95
N ALA A 397 -2.04 7.20 -15.17
CA ALA A 397 -1.00 6.38 -14.52
C ALA A 397 -1.59 5.38 -13.51
N ALA A 398 -2.62 5.78 -12.76
CA ALA A 398 -3.33 4.87 -11.86
C ALA A 398 -4.06 3.76 -12.61
N GLU A 399 -4.61 4.06 -13.78
CA GLU A 399 -5.25 3.07 -14.64
C GLU A 399 -4.23 2.06 -15.19
N VAL A 400 -3.05 2.52 -15.65
CA VAL A 400 -1.96 1.64 -16.10
C VAL A 400 -1.52 0.69 -14.98
N LEU A 401 -1.31 1.23 -13.77
CA LEU A 401 -0.92 0.44 -12.60
C LEU A 401 -1.99 -0.60 -12.24
N THR A 402 -3.25 -0.18 -12.17
CA THR A 402 -4.38 -1.05 -11.76
C THR A 402 -4.68 -2.14 -12.80
N LYS A 403 -4.41 -1.87 -14.08
CA LYS A 403 -4.51 -2.85 -15.17
C LYS A 403 -3.27 -3.72 -15.31
N TYR A 404 -2.25 -3.54 -14.48
CA TYR A 404 -0.99 -4.30 -14.50
C TYR A 404 -0.24 -4.27 -15.83
N VAL A 405 -0.41 -3.24 -16.66
CA VAL A 405 0.16 -3.19 -18.03
C VAL A 405 1.68 -3.41 -18.03
N ILE A 406 2.40 -2.76 -17.10
CA ILE A 406 3.87 -2.91 -17.02
C ILE A 406 4.26 -4.29 -16.48
N VAL A 407 3.53 -4.82 -15.50
CA VAL A 407 3.76 -6.18 -14.97
C VAL A 407 3.56 -7.21 -16.08
N ASP A 408 2.47 -7.12 -16.83
CA ASP A 408 2.15 -8.02 -17.94
C ASP A 408 3.17 -7.98 -19.07
N MET A 409 3.75 -6.80 -19.36
CA MET A 409 4.82 -6.68 -20.34
C MET A 409 5.99 -7.60 -19.98
N TYR A 410 6.44 -7.58 -18.72
CA TYR A 410 7.50 -8.46 -18.23
C TYR A 410 7.07 -9.93 -18.17
N ALA A 411 5.87 -10.19 -17.64
CA ALA A 411 5.34 -11.55 -17.52
C ALA A 411 5.23 -12.26 -18.88
N LYS A 412 4.73 -11.56 -19.91
CA LYS A 412 4.64 -12.07 -21.30
C LYS A 412 6.03 -12.45 -21.84
N ALA A 413 7.03 -11.60 -21.61
CA ALA A 413 8.39 -11.87 -22.08
C ALA A 413 9.02 -13.07 -21.35
N ILE A 414 8.82 -13.18 -20.02
CA ILE A 414 9.26 -14.35 -19.24
C ILE A 414 8.61 -15.65 -19.75
N GLN A 415 7.34 -15.58 -20.18
CA GLN A 415 6.57 -16.69 -20.75
C GLN A 415 6.89 -17.00 -22.21
N GLY A 416 7.82 -16.28 -22.84
CA GLY A 416 8.35 -16.60 -24.18
C GLY A 416 7.94 -15.65 -25.30
N THR A 417 7.18 -14.58 -25.04
CA THR A 417 6.99 -13.50 -26.01
C THR A 417 8.33 -12.77 -26.20
N SER A 418 8.66 -12.34 -27.44
CA SER A 418 9.87 -11.54 -27.65
C SER A 418 9.80 -10.22 -26.86
N ALA A 419 10.95 -9.71 -26.44
CA ALA A 419 10.97 -8.44 -25.69
C ALA A 419 10.36 -7.29 -26.51
N GLU A 420 10.63 -7.26 -27.79
CA GLU A 420 10.09 -6.29 -28.74
C GLU A 420 8.56 -6.38 -28.86
N ASP A 421 8.00 -7.59 -28.95
CA ASP A 421 6.56 -7.78 -29.05
C ASP A 421 5.85 -7.49 -27.73
N ALA A 422 6.45 -7.85 -26.58
CA ALA A 422 5.92 -7.54 -25.26
C ALA A 422 5.86 -6.01 -25.03
N VAL A 423 6.90 -5.29 -25.41
CA VAL A 423 6.96 -3.82 -25.34
C VAL A 423 5.94 -3.18 -26.30
N LYS A 424 5.82 -3.70 -27.53
CA LYS A 424 4.83 -3.22 -28.49
C LYS A 424 3.39 -3.47 -28.01
N TRP A 425 3.14 -4.60 -27.37
CA TRP A 425 1.85 -4.86 -26.73
C TRP A 425 1.55 -3.82 -25.63
N ALA A 426 2.52 -3.57 -24.72
CA ALA A 426 2.37 -2.57 -23.68
C ALA A 426 2.14 -1.16 -24.26
N GLU A 427 2.84 -0.77 -25.32
CA GLU A 427 2.61 0.49 -26.04
C GLU A 427 1.15 0.59 -26.53
N GLY A 428 0.61 -0.49 -27.10
CA GLY A 428 -0.77 -0.55 -27.55
C GLY A 428 -1.78 -0.35 -26.42
N GLU A 429 -1.55 -0.96 -25.24
CA GLU A 429 -2.40 -0.76 -24.06
C GLU A 429 -2.27 0.66 -23.50
N LEU A 430 -1.06 1.20 -23.40
CA LEU A 430 -0.84 2.58 -22.96
C LEU A 430 -1.50 3.61 -23.87
N LYS A 431 -1.43 3.42 -25.20
CA LYS A 431 -2.10 4.31 -26.17
C LYS A 431 -3.61 4.35 -26.00
N LYS A 432 -4.26 3.28 -25.51
CA LYS A 432 -5.69 3.28 -25.20
C LYS A 432 -6.03 4.11 -23.94
N ILE A 433 -5.07 4.25 -23.02
CA ILE A 433 -5.24 4.96 -21.75
C ILE A 433 -4.83 6.44 -21.86
N TYR A 434 -3.74 6.72 -22.59
CA TYR A 434 -3.16 8.06 -22.67
C TYR A 434 -3.71 8.92 -23.82
N VAL A 435 -4.64 8.41 -24.58
CA VAL A 435 -5.36 9.18 -25.65
C VAL A 435 -6.12 10.38 -25.11
#